data_c57b1b610b350de27ba2055e5883f17d
#
_entry.id   c57b1b610b350de27ba2055e5883f17d
#
_cell.length_a   1.000
_cell.length_b   1.000
_cell.length_c   1.000
_cell.angle_alpha   90.00
_cell.angle_beta   90.00
_cell.angle_gamma   90.00
#
_symmetry.space_group_name_H-M   'P 1'
#
loop_
_entity.id
_entity.type
_entity.pdbx_description
1 polymer ?
#
loop_
_entity_poly.entity_id
_entity_poly.type
_entity_poly.pdbx_seq_one_letter_code
_entity_poly.pdbx_strand_id
1 'polypeptide(L)'
;MKNKRRFAMVSVSVIVVALILEAGILKYVNDANAYKLSKVLLDRVFTVLDKNDQSEEELIESLKDDYIVRAKAVSYIVDAKPQVENDVEELQKIAKLMSVDEIHLFDETGCITSGSVPKYFGYSFDSGTQMSYFKPMLTDKSLTMCQDVTPNTSEGKAMMYSITWNEAGTMMVQVGLKPQRLLDELKQNEISTVVSDMPVYKGMELYVADADTELVKGATDCDKIGKTVHDLGLPTDIKESDKPTVRQISVNDSGCRCVIRRGDKYIVAVTIDKSFYMTNSVVALLVVGIYLILASCCIMYMFSKIMKEKYEKEKLLYISNTDALTGCLNRHAYETDINKLDLKKEWIYISLDLNSLKHINDTYGHDVGDEMICAAAACMMASFGEFGKVYRIGGDEFVVIVTQKPDELDTMTKHFDSSVAEWRGKIVNSMTISYGCVRSLEEDWELVHDIEKEADRRMYASKARYYSDSGIDRRK
;
A
#
# COMPACT_ATOMS: atom_id res chain seq x y z
N MET A 1 -34.07 12.20 2.67
CA MET A 1 -33.36 12.03 1.38
C MET A 1 -32.07 12.85 1.31
N LYS A 2 -32.03 14.12 1.72
CA LYS A 2 -30.86 15.02 1.64
C LYS A 2 -29.62 14.50 2.41
N ASN A 3 -29.82 13.94 3.62
CA ASN A 3 -28.73 13.40 4.44
C ASN A 3 -28.13 12.08 3.88
N LYS A 4 -28.94 11.22 3.25
CA LYS A 4 -28.42 9.99 2.60
C LYS A 4 -27.54 10.33 1.40
N ARG A 5 -27.89 11.34 0.58
CA ARG A 5 -27.06 11.81 -0.55
C ARG A 5 -25.74 12.43 -0.07
N ARG A 6 -25.76 13.24 0.99
CA ARG A 6 -24.54 13.82 1.58
C ARG A 6 -23.61 12.73 2.12
N PHE A 7 -24.14 11.74 2.85
CA PHE A 7 -23.36 10.64 3.37
C PHE A 7 -22.74 9.82 2.23
N ALA A 8 -23.51 9.49 1.18
CA ALA A 8 -22.98 8.77 0.02
C ALA A 8 -21.84 9.54 -0.68
N MET A 9 -21.99 10.86 -0.87
CA MET A 9 -20.93 11.70 -1.45
C MET A 9 -19.66 11.70 -0.59
N VAL A 10 -19.78 11.82 0.73
CA VAL A 10 -18.64 11.78 1.66
C VAL A 10 -17.96 10.42 1.60
N SER A 11 -18.74 9.32 1.61
CA SER A 11 -18.17 7.95 1.50
C SER A 11 -17.40 7.74 0.20
N VAL A 12 -17.95 8.20 -0.94
CA VAL A 12 -17.26 8.12 -2.23
C VAL A 12 -15.97 8.94 -2.22
N SER A 13 -15.98 10.15 -1.67
CA SER A 13 -14.77 10.98 -1.56
C SER A 13 -13.70 10.33 -0.70
N VAL A 14 -14.08 9.73 0.42
CA VAL A 14 -13.15 9.00 1.31
C VAL A 14 -12.54 7.79 0.60
N ILE A 15 -13.34 7.01 -0.13
CA ILE A 15 -12.87 5.86 -0.91
C ILE A 15 -11.86 6.31 -1.97
N VAL A 16 -12.17 7.36 -2.73
CA VAL A 16 -11.28 7.89 -3.77
C VAL A 16 -9.95 8.37 -3.17
N VAL A 17 -9.98 9.11 -2.06
CA VAL A 17 -8.76 9.56 -1.36
C VAL A 17 -7.94 8.37 -0.86
N ALA A 18 -8.58 7.36 -0.27
CA ALA A 18 -7.91 6.15 0.20
C ALA A 18 -7.22 5.39 -0.94
N LEU A 19 -7.88 5.22 -2.09
CA LEU A 19 -7.31 4.56 -3.26
C LEU A 19 -6.13 5.34 -3.87
N ILE A 20 -6.20 6.68 -3.89
CA ILE A 20 -5.07 7.53 -4.34
C ILE A 20 -3.87 7.37 -3.41
N LEU A 21 -4.08 7.40 -2.10
CA LEU A 21 -3.02 7.19 -1.11
C LEU A 21 -2.41 5.79 -1.24
N GLU A 22 -3.23 4.77 -1.40
CA GLU A 22 -2.76 3.39 -1.59
C GLU A 22 -1.93 3.25 -2.87
N ALA A 23 -2.38 3.81 -4.00
CA ALA A 23 -1.62 3.82 -5.24
C ALA A 23 -0.24 4.49 -5.06
N GLY A 24 -0.18 5.59 -4.30
CA GLY A 24 1.07 6.25 -3.95
C GLY A 24 2.00 5.38 -3.10
N ILE A 25 1.46 4.72 -2.09
CA ILE A 25 2.22 3.80 -1.21
C ILE A 25 2.73 2.60 -2.01
N LEU A 26 1.87 1.96 -2.82
CA LEU A 26 2.25 0.82 -3.66
C LEU A 26 3.36 1.21 -4.64
N LYS A 27 3.26 2.37 -5.27
CA LYS A 27 4.33 2.89 -6.14
C LYS A 27 5.63 3.04 -5.38
N TYR A 28 5.62 3.68 -4.21
CA TYR A 28 6.82 3.89 -3.38
C TYR A 28 7.44 2.56 -2.95
N VAL A 29 6.65 1.61 -2.47
CA VAL A 29 7.12 0.28 -2.02
C VAL A 29 7.71 -0.51 -3.20
N ASN A 30 7.03 -0.52 -4.35
CA ASN A 30 7.52 -1.18 -5.55
C ASN A 30 8.84 -0.57 -6.03
N ASP A 31 8.94 0.76 -6.03
CA ASP A 31 10.17 1.47 -6.41
C ASP A 31 11.34 1.15 -5.48
N ALA A 32 11.09 1.08 -4.18
CA ALA A 32 12.09 0.74 -3.17
C ALA A 32 12.55 -0.74 -3.30
N ASN A 33 11.60 -1.66 -3.47
CA ASN A 33 11.89 -3.08 -3.66
C ASN A 33 12.67 -3.34 -4.94
N ALA A 34 12.31 -2.68 -6.04
CA ALA A 34 13.02 -2.75 -7.30
C ALA A 34 14.47 -2.31 -7.17
N TYR A 35 14.68 -1.17 -6.55
CA TYR A 35 16.03 -0.67 -6.31
C TYR A 35 16.85 -1.65 -5.47
N LYS A 36 16.30 -2.14 -4.37
CA LYS A 36 16.96 -3.10 -3.49
C LYS A 36 17.34 -4.39 -4.22
N LEU A 37 16.40 -4.94 -5.01
CA LEU A 37 16.61 -6.16 -5.77
C LEU A 37 17.68 -5.97 -6.86
N SER A 38 17.58 -4.87 -7.62
CA SER A 38 18.59 -4.53 -8.64
C SER A 38 19.97 -4.35 -8.03
N LYS A 39 20.06 -3.67 -6.89
CA LYS A 39 21.34 -3.48 -6.19
C LYS A 39 21.97 -4.81 -5.80
N VAL A 40 21.18 -5.71 -5.19
CA VAL A 40 21.67 -7.05 -4.81
C VAL A 40 22.15 -7.82 -6.04
N LEU A 41 21.43 -7.72 -7.16
CA LEU A 41 21.83 -8.38 -8.40
C LEU A 41 23.13 -7.79 -8.96
N LEU A 42 23.25 -6.45 -9.01
CA LEU A 42 24.47 -5.76 -9.42
C LEU A 42 25.67 -6.18 -8.55
N ASP A 43 25.54 -6.12 -7.23
CA ASP A 43 26.63 -6.48 -6.31
C ASP A 43 27.04 -7.94 -6.50
N ARG A 44 26.09 -8.85 -6.74
CA ARG A 44 26.37 -10.26 -7.04
C ARG A 44 27.12 -10.43 -8.36
N VAL A 45 26.69 -9.72 -9.41
CA VAL A 45 27.35 -9.78 -10.73
C VAL A 45 28.79 -9.33 -10.62
N PHE A 46 29.05 -8.17 -10.02
CA PHE A 46 30.43 -7.69 -9.80
C PHE A 46 31.27 -8.69 -9.03
N THR A 47 30.72 -9.23 -7.93
CA THR A 47 31.45 -10.24 -7.14
C THR A 47 31.80 -11.49 -7.96
N VAL A 48 30.90 -11.94 -8.85
CA VAL A 48 31.18 -13.12 -9.71
C VAL A 48 32.23 -12.77 -10.76
N LEU A 49 32.12 -11.59 -11.39
CA LEU A 49 33.10 -11.15 -12.40
C LEU A 49 34.50 -11.01 -11.79
N ASP A 50 34.63 -10.32 -10.65
CA ASP A 50 35.89 -10.12 -9.94
C ASP A 50 36.50 -11.49 -9.53
N LYS A 51 35.66 -12.41 -9.05
CA LYS A 51 36.12 -13.76 -8.68
C LYS A 51 36.59 -14.56 -9.89
N ASN A 52 35.88 -14.44 -11.03
CA ASN A 52 36.29 -15.11 -12.26
C ASN A 52 37.64 -14.59 -12.76
N ASP A 53 37.82 -13.25 -12.79
CA ASP A 53 39.08 -12.62 -13.17
C ASP A 53 40.25 -13.12 -12.27
N GLN A 54 40.05 -13.14 -10.95
CA GLN A 54 41.04 -13.60 -10.00
C GLN A 54 41.36 -15.10 -10.19
N SER A 55 40.34 -15.94 -10.38
CA SER A 55 40.52 -17.39 -10.60
C SER A 55 41.28 -17.67 -11.89
N GLU A 56 41.05 -16.86 -12.94
CA GLU A 56 41.77 -16.96 -14.20
C GLU A 56 43.25 -16.63 -14.01
N GLU A 57 43.57 -15.52 -13.32
CA GLU A 57 44.98 -15.13 -13.02
C GLU A 57 45.70 -16.21 -12.21
N GLU A 58 45.06 -16.72 -11.14
CA GLU A 58 45.62 -17.80 -10.30
C GLU A 58 45.87 -19.09 -11.09
N LEU A 59 44.95 -19.43 -12.02
CA LEU A 59 45.10 -20.62 -12.86
C LEU A 59 46.27 -20.45 -13.86
N ILE A 60 46.38 -19.27 -14.49
CA ILE A 60 47.50 -18.98 -15.42
C ILE A 60 48.84 -19.10 -14.71
N GLU A 61 48.98 -18.50 -13.51
CA GLU A 61 50.22 -18.61 -12.73
C GLU A 61 50.54 -20.06 -12.35
N SER A 62 49.56 -20.81 -11.86
CA SER A 62 49.71 -22.21 -11.50
C SER A 62 50.12 -23.06 -12.69
N LEU A 63 49.56 -22.78 -13.88
CA LEU A 63 49.97 -23.50 -15.10
C LEU A 63 51.40 -23.13 -15.57
N LYS A 64 51.78 -21.86 -15.44
CA LYS A 64 53.17 -21.43 -15.75
C LYS A 64 54.15 -22.14 -14.88
N ASP A 65 53.93 -22.22 -13.58
CA ASP A 65 54.81 -22.92 -12.64
C ASP A 65 54.91 -24.41 -12.99
N ASP A 66 53.78 -25.09 -13.24
CA ASP A 66 53.75 -26.51 -13.64
C ASP A 66 54.54 -26.72 -14.95
N TYR A 67 54.40 -25.83 -15.95
CA TYR A 67 55.08 -25.97 -17.23
C TYR A 67 56.56 -25.66 -17.13
N ILE A 68 57.00 -24.75 -16.24
CA ILE A 68 58.42 -24.57 -15.91
C ILE A 68 58.99 -25.83 -15.30
N VAL A 69 58.31 -26.49 -14.37
CA VAL A 69 58.76 -27.75 -13.78
C VAL A 69 58.90 -28.84 -14.85
N ARG A 70 57.97 -28.93 -15.79
CA ARG A 70 58.09 -29.91 -16.92
C ARG A 70 59.23 -29.57 -17.84
N ALA A 71 59.51 -28.34 -18.17
CA ALA A 71 60.66 -27.93 -18.97
C ALA A 71 61.96 -28.33 -18.29
N LYS A 72 62.10 -28.08 -16.97
CA LYS A 72 63.25 -28.49 -16.18
C LYS A 72 63.41 -30.01 -16.12
N ALA A 73 62.30 -30.76 -15.96
CA ALA A 73 62.33 -32.23 -15.96
C ALA A 73 62.77 -32.80 -17.31
N VAL A 74 62.26 -32.23 -18.42
CA VAL A 74 62.70 -32.64 -19.75
C VAL A 74 64.20 -32.30 -19.95
N SER A 75 64.63 -31.11 -19.52
CA SER A 75 66.05 -30.71 -19.56
C SER A 75 66.93 -31.70 -18.82
N TYR A 76 66.55 -32.10 -17.61
CA TYR A 76 67.26 -33.09 -16.82
C TYR A 76 67.35 -34.51 -17.54
N ILE A 77 66.23 -34.90 -18.17
CA ILE A 77 66.19 -36.16 -18.92
C ILE A 77 67.13 -36.11 -20.11
N VAL A 78 67.17 -35.03 -20.87
CA VAL A 78 68.06 -34.86 -22.04
C VAL A 78 69.50 -34.81 -21.59
N ASP A 79 69.87 -34.10 -20.51
CA ASP A 79 71.23 -34.07 -19.96
C ASP A 79 71.67 -35.43 -19.47
N ALA A 80 70.77 -36.19 -18.83
CA ALA A 80 71.11 -37.56 -18.35
C ALA A 80 71.22 -38.59 -19.45
N LYS A 81 70.66 -38.32 -20.65
CA LYS A 81 70.70 -39.23 -21.83
C LYS A 81 71.02 -38.45 -23.10
N PRO A 82 72.24 -38.00 -23.37
CA PRO A 82 72.58 -37.14 -24.51
C PRO A 82 72.19 -37.71 -25.87
N GLN A 83 72.18 -39.10 -26.02
CA GLN A 83 71.75 -39.74 -27.26
C GLN A 83 70.29 -39.38 -27.68
N VAL A 84 69.45 -38.90 -26.75
CA VAL A 84 68.08 -38.57 -27.03
C VAL A 84 67.94 -37.21 -27.76
N GLU A 85 68.93 -36.36 -27.70
CA GLU A 85 68.97 -35.03 -28.31
C GLU A 85 68.63 -35.09 -29.80
N ASN A 86 69.11 -36.04 -30.52
CA ASN A 86 68.89 -36.18 -31.96
C ASN A 86 67.89 -37.29 -32.34
N ASP A 87 67.24 -37.90 -31.40
CA ASP A 87 66.24 -38.97 -31.59
C ASP A 87 64.79 -38.38 -31.44
N VAL A 88 64.15 -38.10 -32.57
CA VAL A 88 62.79 -37.56 -32.62
C VAL A 88 61.78 -38.51 -31.99
N GLU A 89 61.91 -39.82 -32.21
CA GLU A 89 60.95 -40.79 -31.67
C GLU A 89 61.05 -40.88 -30.14
N GLU A 90 62.31 -40.85 -29.61
CA GLU A 90 62.49 -40.86 -28.16
C GLU A 90 62.02 -39.52 -27.51
N LEU A 91 62.28 -38.41 -28.16
CA LEU A 91 61.70 -37.06 -27.71
C LEU A 91 60.20 -37.09 -27.73
N GLN A 92 59.55 -37.73 -28.70
CA GLN A 92 58.09 -37.91 -28.71
C GLN A 92 57.57 -38.77 -27.56
N LYS A 93 58.30 -39.83 -27.19
CA LYS A 93 57.99 -40.67 -26.00
C LYS A 93 58.15 -39.87 -24.72
N ILE A 94 59.19 -39.06 -24.61
CA ILE A 94 59.42 -38.16 -23.45
C ILE A 94 58.31 -37.14 -23.38
N ALA A 95 57.93 -36.52 -24.50
CA ALA A 95 56.80 -35.57 -24.54
C ALA A 95 55.54 -36.21 -24.01
N LYS A 96 55.19 -37.40 -24.45
CA LYS A 96 54.05 -38.17 -23.96
C LYS A 96 54.12 -38.47 -22.45
N LEU A 97 55.33 -38.92 -21.99
CA LEU A 97 55.54 -39.22 -20.57
C LEU A 97 55.38 -38.01 -19.70
N MET A 98 55.85 -36.84 -20.13
CA MET A 98 55.79 -35.58 -19.41
C MET A 98 54.46 -34.87 -19.62
N SER A 99 53.55 -35.46 -20.40
CA SER A 99 52.21 -34.81 -20.73
C SER A 99 52.40 -33.45 -21.34
N VAL A 100 53.33 -33.28 -22.28
CA VAL A 100 53.55 -32.09 -23.09
C VAL A 100 53.28 -32.43 -24.57
N ASP A 101 52.83 -31.46 -25.34
CA ASP A 101 52.50 -31.65 -26.75
C ASP A 101 53.77 -31.58 -27.65
N GLU A 102 54.70 -30.69 -27.27
CA GLU A 102 55.91 -30.40 -28.07
C GLU A 102 57.13 -30.23 -27.18
N ILE A 103 58.31 -30.73 -27.68
CA ILE A 103 59.64 -30.48 -27.09
C ILE A 103 60.47 -29.86 -28.19
N HIS A 104 61.14 -28.75 -27.91
CA HIS A 104 62.12 -28.13 -28.80
C HIS A 104 63.43 -27.91 -28.08
N LEU A 105 64.53 -28.29 -28.74
CA LEU A 105 65.87 -28.10 -28.23
C LEU A 105 66.54 -26.99 -29.07
N PHE A 106 66.99 -25.94 -28.38
CA PHE A 106 67.60 -24.76 -28.99
C PHE A 106 69.08 -24.73 -28.68
N ASP A 107 69.87 -24.36 -29.64
CA ASP A 107 71.28 -24.03 -29.41
C ASP A 107 71.41 -22.67 -28.66
N GLU A 108 72.70 -22.30 -28.37
CA GLU A 108 73.07 -21.05 -27.71
C GLU A 108 72.69 -19.81 -28.53
N THR A 109 72.42 -19.94 -29.82
CA THR A 109 71.99 -18.81 -30.71
C THR A 109 70.51 -18.64 -30.72
N GLY A 110 69.74 -19.54 -30.08
CA GLY A 110 68.30 -19.52 -30.04
C GLY A 110 67.65 -20.11 -31.29
N CYS A 111 68.34 -21.05 -31.99
CA CYS A 111 67.83 -21.79 -33.11
C CYS A 111 67.40 -23.18 -32.70
N ILE A 112 66.24 -23.67 -33.14
CA ILE A 112 65.77 -25.05 -32.92
C ILE A 112 66.60 -26.00 -33.75
N THR A 113 67.41 -26.78 -33.09
CA THR A 113 68.29 -27.80 -33.72
C THR A 113 67.67 -29.19 -33.71
N SER A 114 66.81 -29.46 -32.70
CA SER A 114 66.16 -30.73 -32.55
C SER A 114 64.85 -30.59 -31.77
N GLY A 115 64.11 -31.70 -31.66
CA GLY A 115 62.84 -31.68 -30.93
C GLY A 115 61.90 -32.83 -31.31
N SER A 116 60.74 -32.88 -30.65
CA SER A 116 59.70 -33.89 -30.94
C SER A 116 58.94 -33.60 -32.25
N VAL A 117 59.09 -32.36 -32.81
CA VAL A 117 58.37 -31.90 -33.98
C VAL A 117 59.30 -31.36 -35.07
N PRO A 118 59.74 -32.21 -35.98
CA PRO A 118 60.76 -31.86 -36.98
C PRO A 118 60.50 -30.68 -37.88
N LYS A 119 59.21 -30.36 -38.12
CA LYS A 119 58.81 -29.22 -38.98
C LYS A 119 59.27 -27.85 -38.46
N TYR A 120 59.65 -27.71 -37.18
CA TYR A 120 60.13 -26.51 -36.58
C TYR A 120 61.62 -26.32 -36.55
N PHE A 121 62.37 -27.33 -37.01
CA PHE A 121 63.83 -27.24 -37.06
C PHE A 121 64.27 -26.07 -37.94
N GLY A 122 65.26 -25.33 -37.46
CA GLY A 122 65.68 -24.07 -38.08
C GLY A 122 64.95 -22.84 -37.73
N TYR A 123 63.84 -22.94 -37.00
CA TYR A 123 63.15 -21.72 -36.43
C TYR A 123 64.01 -21.16 -35.31
N SER A 124 64.05 -19.83 -35.19
CA SER A 124 64.79 -19.10 -34.16
C SER A 124 63.91 -18.10 -33.44
N PHE A 125 64.43 -17.48 -32.40
CA PHE A 125 63.75 -16.38 -31.69
C PHE A 125 63.46 -15.16 -32.59
N ASP A 126 63.94 -15.10 -33.84
CA ASP A 126 63.60 -14.10 -34.84
C ASP A 126 62.52 -14.55 -35.82
N SER A 127 62.04 -15.78 -35.73
CA SER A 127 61.09 -16.37 -36.68
C SER A 127 59.65 -15.87 -36.51
N GLY A 128 59.33 -15.06 -35.47
CA GLY A 128 58.01 -14.48 -35.27
C GLY A 128 57.83 -13.84 -33.89
N THR A 129 56.74 -13.13 -33.71
CA THR A 129 56.46 -12.37 -32.49
C THR A 129 56.38 -13.28 -31.25
N GLN A 130 55.78 -14.44 -31.38
CA GLN A 130 55.67 -15.45 -30.30
C GLN A 130 57.05 -15.94 -29.87
N MET A 131 57.95 -16.30 -30.85
CA MET A 131 59.28 -16.76 -30.57
C MET A 131 60.19 -15.68 -29.96
N SER A 132 60.02 -14.42 -30.39
CA SER A 132 60.82 -13.29 -29.90
C SER A 132 60.64 -12.99 -28.42
N TYR A 133 59.57 -13.46 -27.79
CA TYR A 133 59.32 -13.39 -26.33
C TYR A 133 60.50 -13.98 -25.53
N PHE A 134 61.16 -15.02 -26.06
CA PHE A 134 62.22 -15.76 -25.38
C PHE A 134 63.61 -15.19 -25.63
N LYS A 135 63.79 -14.09 -26.39
CA LYS A 135 65.08 -13.46 -26.62
C LYS A 135 65.94 -13.16 -25.36
N PRO A 136 65.30 -12.77 -24.21
CA PRO A 136 66.09 -12.57 -22.98
C PRO A 136 66.89 -13.79 -22.53
N MET A 137 66.46 -14.99 -22.90
CA MET A 137 67.20 -16.25 -22.62
C MET A 137 68.64 -16.23 -23.17
N LEU A 138 68.88 -15.52 -24.28
CA LEU A 138 70.18 -15.42 -24.92
C LEU A 138 71.19 -14.61 -24.09
N THR A 139 70.72 -13.74 -23.24
CA THR A 139 71.54 -12.82 -22.45
C THR A 139 71.72 -13.26 -21.01
N ASP A 140 70.82 -14.07 -20.49
CA ASP A 140 70.84 -14.57 -19.12
C ASP A 140 70.51 -16.04 -19.04
N LYS A 141 71.52 -16.85 -18.76
CA LYS A 141 71.39 -18.31 -18.65
C LYS A 141 70.74 -18.80 -17.36
N SER A 142 70.52 -17.93 -16.43
CA SER A 142 69.77 -18.25 -15.19
C SER A 142 68.26 -18.16 -15.35
N LEU A 143 67.76 -17.54 -16.43
CA LEU A 143 66.35 -17.35 -16.67
C LEU A 143 65.62 -18.69 -16.95
N THR A 144 64.42 -18.75 -16.46
CA THR A 144 63.39 -19.69 -16.89
C THR A 144 62.17 -18.89 -17.24
N MET A 145 61.60 -19.07 -18.40
CA MET A 145 60.49 -18.26 -18.89
C MET A 145 59.32 -19.15 -19.29
N CYS A 146 58.13 -18.67 -18.98
CA CYS A 146 56.87 -19.21 -19.51
C CYS A 146 56.02 -18.09 -20.06
N GLN A 147 55.53 -18.23 -21.27
CA GLN A 147 54.65 -17.22 -21.88
C GLN A 147 53.20 -17.53 -21.61
N ASP A 148 52.33 -16.49 -21.71
CA ASP A 148 50.88 -16.66 -21.72
C ASP A 148 50.42 -17.42 -22.97
N VAL A 149 49.13 -17.82 -22.94
CA VAL A 149 48.50 -18.45 -24.11
C VAL A 149 48.65 -17.54 -25.32
N THR A 150 49.39 -18.05 -26.30
CA THR A 150 49.70 -17.28 -27.51
C THR A 150 49.56 -18.17 -28.74
N PRO A 151 49.07 -17.67 -29.87
CA PRO A 151 49.09 -18.40 -31.12
C PRO A 151 50.52 -18.76 -31.51
N ASN A 152 50.81 -20.03 -31.78
CA ASN A 152 52.14 -20.41 -32.22
C ASN A 152 52.46 -19.84 -33.62
N THR A 153 53.73 -19.57 -33.88
CA THR A 153 54.21 -18.91 -35.10
C THR A 153 53.87 -19.63 -36.40
N SER A 154 53.77 -20.97 -36.38
CA SER A 154 53.59 -21.78 -37.56
C SER A 154 52.14 -22.07 -37.94
N GLU A 155 51.30 -22.37 -36.96
CA GLU A 155 49.95 -22.91 -37.19
C GLU A 155 48.83 -22.02 -36.58
N GLY A 156 49.15 -20.96 -35.83
CA GLY A 156 48.21 -20.14 -35.14
C GLY A 156 47.43 -20.85 -34.02
N LYS A 157 47.90 -22.01 -33.54
CA LYS A 157 47.30 -22.76 -32.44
C LYS A 157 47.60 -22.09 -31.11
N ALA A 158 46.59 -21.98 -30.26
CA ALA A 158 46.76 -21.49 -28.88
C ALA A 158 47.64 -22.47 -28.09
N MET A 159 48.81 -22.01 -27.69
CA MET A 159 49.81 -22.80 -26.98
C MET A 159 50.41 -21.96 -25.84
N MET A 160 50.92 -22.65 -24.81
CA MET A 160 51.82 -22.06 -23.81
C MET A 160 53.17 -22.76 -23.96
N TYR A 161 54.23 -21.96 -23.98
CA TYR A 161 55.60 -22.47 -24.05
C TYR A 161 56.40 -22.08 -22.83
N SER A 162 57.09 -23.05 -22.22
CA SER A 162 58.02 -22.81 -21.14
C SER A 162 59.42 -23.27 -21.56
N ILE A 163 60.43 -22.46 -21.26
CA ILE A 163 61.81 -22.67 -21.65
C ILE A 163 62.76 -22.56 -20.46
N THR A 164 63.77 -23.36 -20.43
CA THR A 164 64.87 -23.34 -19.45
C THR A 164 66.18 -23.67 -20.10
N TRP A 165 67.29 -23.19 -19.55
CA TRP A 165 68.60 -23.69 -19.88
C TRP A 165 68.87 -25.07 -19.27
N ASN A 166 69.68 -25.89 -19.93
CA ASN A 166 70.21 -27.12 -19.34
C ASN A 166 71.28 -26.78 -18.26
N GLU A 167 71.66 -27.74 -17.46
CA GLU A 167 72.62 -27.52 -16.37
C GLU A 167 73.98 -26.99 -16.85
N ALA A 168 74.41 -27.44 -18.00
CA ALA A 168 75.68 -27.04 -18.63
C ALA A 168 75.60 -25.64 -19.29
N GLY A 169 74.41 -25.06 -19.48
CA GLY A 169 74.24 -23.83 -20.18
C GLY A 169 74.60 -23.83 -21.67
N THR A 170 74.52 -24.98 -22.30
CA THR A 170 74.88 -25.18 -23.70
C THR A 170 73.72 -25.38 -24.63
N MET A 171 72.50 -25.55 -24.06
CA MET A 171 71.29 -25.84 -24.77
C MET A 171 70.09 -25.31 -23.99
N MET A 172 69.02 -24.77 -24.67
CA MET A 172 67.76 -24.47 -24.05
C MET A 172 66.73 -25.54 -24.41
N VAL A 173 65.94 -25.92 -23.42
CA VAL A 173 64.82 -26.87 -23.56
C VAL A 173 63.51 -26.14 -23.40
N GLN A 174 62.72 -26.22 -24.45
CA GLN A 174 61.39 -25.66 -24.43
C GLN A 174 60.35 -26.80 -24.53
N VAL A 175 59.33 -26.67 -23.71
CA VAL A 175 58.11 -27.51 -23.79
C VAL A 175 56.92 -26.65 -24.22
N GLY A 176 56.11 -27.21 -25.12
CA GLY A 176 54.88 -26.58 -25.57
C GLY A 176 53.65 -27.41 -25.15
N LEU A 177 52.68 -26.77 -24.61
CA LEU A 177 51.42 -27.41 -24.21
C LEU A 177 50.23 -26.62 -24.72
N LYS A 178 49.19 -27.36 -25.09
CA LYS A 178 47.88 -26.84 -25.35
C LYS A 178 47.14 -26.69 -24.01
N PRO A 179 46.82 -25.47 -23.55
CA PRO A 179 46.26 -25.27 -22.21
C PRO A 179 44.76 -25.58 -22.21
N GLN A 180 44.41 -26.87 -22.47
CA GLN A 180 42.99 -27.25 -22.64
C GLN A 180 42.16 -26.90 -21.43
N ARG A 181 42.68 -27.12 -20.20
CA ARG A 181 42.00 -26.81 -18.96
C ARG A 181 41.71 -25.32 -18.85
N LEU A 182 42.67 -24.45 -19.16
CA LEU A 182 42.48 -23.00 -19.15
C LEU A 182 41.48 -22.57 -20.21
N LEU A 183 41.55 -23.13 -21.42
CA LEU A 183 40.61 -22.81 -22.50
C LEU A 183 39.19 -23.24 -22.17
N ASP A 184 39.00 -24.34 -21.46
CA ASP A 184 37.68 -24.83 -21.05
C ASP A 184 37.12 -23.93 -19.91
N GLU A 185 37.95 -23.48 -18.97
CA GLU A 185 37.59 -22.60 -17.88
C GLU A 185 37.24 -21.18 -18.38
N LEU A 186 38.03 -20.63 -19.32
CA LEU A 186 37.75 -19.39 -20.00
C LEU A 186 36.38 -19.39 -20.69
N LYS A 187 36.01 -20.51 -21.33
CA LYS A 187 34.69 -20.66 -21.94
C LYS A 187 33.57 -20.71 -20.93
N GLN A 188 33.76 -21.37 -19.79
CA GLN A 188 32.75 -21.45 -18.73
C GLN A 188 32.56 -20.09 -18.02
N ASN A 189 33.65 -19.34 -17.88
CA ASN A 189 33.67 -18.03 -17.24
C ASN A 189 33.36 -16.90 -18.21
N GLU A 190 33.05 -17.20 -19.49
CA GLU A 190 32.67 -16.20 -20.45
C GLU A 190 31.44 -15.39 -19.93
N ILE A 191 31.54 -14.05 -19.95
CA ILE A 191 30.54 -13.18 -19.38
C ILE A 191 29.14 -13.46 -19.94
N SER A 192 29.05 -13.82 -21.21
CA SER A 192 27.81 -14.23 -21.88
C SER A 192 27.18 -15.44 -21.18
N THR A 193 27.95 -16.45 -20.85
CA THR A 193 27.50 -17.67 -20.17
C THR A 193 27.07 -17.37 -18.72
N VAL A 194 27.92 -16.64 -18.00
CA VAL A 194 27.67 -16.28 -16.61
C VAL A 194 26.36 -15.47 -16.46
N VAL A 195 26.13 -14.53 -17.37
CA VAL A 195 24.97 -13.66 -17.33
C VAL A 195 23.68 -14.39 -17.75
N SER A 196 23.77 -15.27 -18.77
CA SER A 196 22.61 -16.05 -19.24
C SER A 196 22.08 -17.01 -18.17
N ASP A 197 22.97 -17.55 -17.33
CA ASP A 197 22.62 -18.49 -16.27
C ASP A 197 22.15 -17.80 -14.96
N MET A 198 22.24 -16.46 -14.89
CA MET A 198 21.80 -15.74 -13.71
C MET A 198 20.26 -15.71 -13.60
N PRO A 199 19.70 -16.10 -12.44
CA PRO A 199 18.27 -16.04 -12.23
C PRO A 199 17.81 -14.58 -12.14
N VAL A 200 17.05 -14.12 -13.12
CA VAL A 200 16.38 -12.83 -13.13
C VAL A 200 14.87 -13.00 -13.05
N TYR A 201 14.19 -12.05 -12.46
CA TYR A 201 12.72 -12.07 -12.40
C TYR A 201 12.11 -11.68 -13.75
N LYS A 202 10.94 -12.24 -14.05
CA LYS A 202 10.21 -11.89 -15.28
C LYS A 202 10.00 -10.38 -15.38
N GLY A 203 10.38 -9.78 -16.50
CA GLY A 203 10.33 -8.33 -16.71
C GLY A 203 11.57 -7.58 -16.21
N MET A 204 12.61 -8.30 -15.79
CA MET A 204 13.94 -7.75 -15.57
C MET A 204 14.90 -8.27 -16.63
N GLU A 205 15.82 -7.42 -17.07
CA GLU A 205 16.92 -7.77 -17.95
C GLU A 205 18.23 -7.28 -17.35
N LEU A 206 19.26 -8.10 -17.44
CA LEU A 206 20.60 -7.83 -16.96
C LEU A 206 21.54 -7.65 -18.16
N TYR A 207 22.41 -6.66 -18.06
CA TYR A 207 23.43 -6.36 -19.08
C TYR A 207 24.78 -6.17 -18.40
N VAL A 208 25.81 -6.73 -18.99
CA VAL A 208 27.20 -6.52 -18.65
C VAL A 208 27.93 -6.04 -19.88
N ALA A 209 28.47 -4.86 -19.83
CA ALA A 209 29.27 -4.28 -20.90
C ALA A 209 30.69 -3.99 -20.43
N ASP A 210 31.61 -3.99 -21.35
CA ASP A 210 32.97 -3.56 -21.15
C ASP A 210 33.03 -2.06 -20.90
N ALA A 211 33.79 -1.61 -19.90
CA ALA A 211 33.80 -0.19 -19.50
C ALA A 211 34.47 0.74 -20.51
N ASP A 212 35.46 0.24 -21.26
CA ASP A 212 36.21 1.03 -22.22
C ASP A 212 35.53 1.14 -23.59
N THR A 213 35.03 -0.01 -24.08
CA THR A 213 34.42 -0.08 -25.42
C THR A 213 32.90 0.13 -25.40
N GLU A 214 32.29 0.09 -24.22
CA GLU A 214 30.82 0.12 -24.01
C GLU A 214 30.06 -0.99 -24.76
N LEU A 215 30.77 -2.04 -25.23
CA LEU A 215 30.15 -3.17 -25.89
C LEU A 215 29.59 -4.16 -24.86
N VAL A 216 28.34 -4.59 -25.07
CA VAL A 216 27.70 -5.60 -24.24
C VAL A 216 28.33 -6.96 -24.49
N LYS A 217 28.96 -7.50 -23.46
CA LYS A 217 29.63 -8.82 -23.45
C LYS A 217 28.70 -9.94 -22.95
N GLY A 218 27.69 -9.59 -22.14
CA GLY A 218 26.69 -10.52 -21.64
C GLY A 218 25.35 -9.85 -21.40
N ALA A 219 24.28 -10.56 -21.69
CA ALA A 219 22.92 -10.12 -21.43
C ALA A 219 22.02 -11.34 -21.20
N THR A 220 20.96 -11.18 -20.42
CA THR A 220 19.91 -12.20 -20.26
C THR A 220 19.15 -12.47 -21.56
N ASP A 221 19.08 -11.46 -22.43
CA ASP A 221 18.64 -11.60 -23.81
C ASP A 221 19.86 -11.61 -24.75
N CYS A 222 20.23 -12.79 -25.25
CA CYS A 222 21.44 -13.00 -26.05
C CYS A 222 21.47 -12.16 -27.34
N ASP A 223 20.31 -11.75 -27.89
CA ASP A 223 20.22 -10.92 -29.11
C ASP A 223 20.78 -9.50 -28.90
N LYS A 224 21.08 -9.13 -27.67
CA LYS A 224 21.61 -7.83 -27.30
C LYS A 224 23.13 -7.81 -27.10
N ILE A 225 23.76 -8.97 -27.10
CA ILE A 225 25.22 -9.11 -27.01
C ILE A 225 25.87 -8.54 -28.28
N GLY A 226 26.96 -7.81 -28.11
CA GLY A 226 27.68 -7.13 -29.20
C GLY A 226 27.12 -5.77 -29.62
N LYS A 227 25.98 -5.33 -29.04
CA LYS A 227 25.48 -3.96 -29.21
C LYS A 227 26.17 -3.03 -28.20
N THR A 228 26.13 -1.73 -28.46
CA THR A 228 26.65 -0.75 -27.49
C THR A 228 25.62 -0.41 -26.43
N VAL A 229 26.09 0.06 -25.28
CA VAL A 229 25.24 0.61 -24.20
C VAL A 229 24.29 1.68 -24.75
N HIS A 230 24.80 2.53 -25.67
CA HIS A 230 24.03 3.56 -26.34
C HIS A 230 22.91 2.99 -27.25
N ASP A 231 23.22 1.95 -28.06
CA ASP A 231 22.22 1.36 -28.97
C ASP A 231 21.05 0.71 -28.24
N LEU A 232 21.26 0.32 -26.97
CA LEU A 232 20.23 -0.23 -26.10
C LEU A 232 19.45 0.84 -25.32
N GLY A 233 19.77 2.13 -25.53
CA GLY A 233 19.15 3.23 -24.80
C GLY A 233 19.49 3.27 -23.31
N LEU A 234 20.59 2.61 -22.92
CA LEU A 234 21.10 2.64 -21.57
C LEU A 234 21.90 3.95 -21.33
N PRO A 235 21.96 4.47 -20.09
CA PRO A 235 22.72 5.67 -19.79
C PRO A 235 24.23 5.47 -20.02
N THR A 236 24.87 6.40 -20.72
CA THR A 236 26.32 6.41 -21.00
C THR A 236 27.10 7.38 -20.12
N ASP A 237 26.40 8.34 -19.47
CA ASP A 237 26.98 9.39 -18.62
C ASP A 237 27.25 8.93 -17.18
N ILE A 238 27.56 7.65 -16.99
CA ILE A 238 27.75 7.06 -15.66
C ILE A 238 29.24 7.14 -15.27
N LYS A 239 29.49 7.82 -14.16
CA LYS A 239 30.83 7.85 -13.56
C LYS A 239 31.10 6.56 -12.80
N GLU A 240 32.35 6.17 -12.76
CA GLU A 240 32.82 5.09 -11.90
C GLU A 240 32.44 5.34 -10.45
N SER A 241 31.77 4.38 -9.82
CA SER A 241 31.28 4.49 -8.45
C SER A 241 30.80 3.15 -7.91
N ASP A 242 31.01 2.93 -6.62
CA ASP A 242 30.44 1.79 -5.90
C ASP A 242 28.93 1.89 -5.68
N LYS A 243 28.35 3.07 -5.90
CA LYS A 243 26.89 3.26 -5.73
C LYS A 243 26.17 3.23 -7.07
N PRO A 244 25.14 2.40 -7.21
CA PRO A 244 24.38 2.35 -8.44
C PRO A 244 23.56 3.64 -8.67
N THR A 245 23.48 4.06 -9.91
CA THR A 245 22.68 5.19 -10.39
C THR A 245 21.35 4.68 -10.90
N VAL A 246 20.26 5.39 -10.60
CA VAL A 246 18.92 5.07 -11.09
C VAL A 246 18.50 6.07 -12.15
N ARG A 247 18.05 5.59 -13.30
CA ARG A 247 17.51 6.40 -14.41
C ARG A 247 16.20 5.80 -14.91
N GLN A 248 15.32 6.65 -15.39
CA GLN A 248 14.18 6.20 -16.20
C GLN A 248 14.59 6.29 -17.67
N ILE A 249 14.42 5.20 -18.38
CA ILE A 249 14.78 5.07 -19.79
C ILE A 249 13.59 4.52 -20.56
N SER A 250 13.63 4.64 -21.88
CA SER A 250 12.69 4.01 -22.78
C SER A 250 13.43 2.96 -23.60
N VAL A 251 13.02 1.71 -23.45
CA VAL A 251 13.54 0.59 -24.25
C VAL A 251 12.37 0.05 -25.07
N ASN A 252 12.50 0.02 -26.39
CA ASN A 252 11.44 -0.44 -27.31
C ASN A 252 10.08 0.25 -27.06
N ASP A 253 10.05 1.58 -26.89
CA ASP A 253 8.88 2.39 -26.56
C ASP A 253 8.20 2.08 -25.22
N SER A 254 8.74 1.16 -24.44
CA SER A 254 8.31 0.89 -23.07
C SER A 254 9.16 1.66 -22.08
N GLY A 255 8.51 2.38 -21.17
CA GLY A 255 9.22 3.07 -20.08
C GLY A 255 9.75 2.03 -19.08
N CYS A 256 11.07 1.91 -18.99
CA CYS A 256 11.77 1.03 -18.07
C CYS A 256 12.51 1.83 -17.00
N ARG A 257 12.69 1.22 -15.84
CA ARG A 257 13.62 1.72 -14.83
C ARG A 257 14.96 1.01 -15.01
N CYS A 258 16.05 1.77 -15.15
CA CYS A 258 17.40 1.26 -15.22
C CYS A 258 18.14 1.56 -13.91
N VAL A 259 18.75 0.54 -13.34
CA VAL A 259 19.72 0.66 -12.23
C VAL A 259 21.06 0.21 -12.79
N ILE A 260 22.02 1.13 -12.84
CA ILE A 260 23.30 0.94 -13.53
C ILE A 260 24.45 1.34 -12.63
N ARG A 261 25.54 0.58 -12.71
CA ARG A 261 26.79 0.85 -12.01
C ARG A 261 27.97 0.64 -12.98
N ARG A 262 28.90 1.58 -12.98
CA ARG A 262 30.16 1.49 -13.68
C ARG A 262 31.28 1.20 -12.68
N GLY A 263 31.96 0.09 -12.85
CA GLY A 263 33.21 -0.24 -12.19
C GLY A 263 34.40 0.11 -13.10
N ASP A 264 35.58 -0.35 -12.74
CA ASP A 264 36.83 -0.18 -13.50
C ASP A 264 36.75 -0.89 -14.86
N LYS A 265 36.47 -2.20 -14.87
CA LYS A 265 36.45 -3.04 -16.08
C LYS A 265 35.06 -3.19 -16.73
N TYR A 266 33.99 -3.07 -15.95
CA TYR A 266 32.64 -3.44 -16.39
C TYR A 266 31.60 -2.37 -16.07
N ILE A 267 30.63 -2.23 -16.97
CA ILE A 267 29.36 -1.55 -16.74
C ILE A 267 28.29 -2.62 -16.58
N VAL A 268 27.59 -2.62 -15.44
CA VAL A 268 26.48 -3.55 -15.19
C VAL A 268 25.20 -2.77 -15.05
N ALA A 269 24.18 -3.14 -15.82
CA ALA A 269 22.87 -2.51 -15.81
C ALA A 269 21.75 -3.54 -15.63
N VAL A 270 20.76 -3.19 -14.83
CA VAL A 270 19.52 -3.95 -14.66
C VAL A 270 18.38 -3.06 -15.10
N THR A 271 17.63 -3.50 -16.10
CA THR A 271 16.40 -2.83 -16.51
C THR A 271 15.17 -3.55 -15.96
N ILE A 272 14.16 -2.79 -15.59
CA ILE A 272 12.91 -3.31 -15.03
C ILE A 272 11.76 -2.67 -15.78
N ASP A 273 10.96 -3.51 -16.43
CA ASP A 273 9.77 -3.06 -17.15
C ASP A 273 8.65 -2.64 -16.17
N LYS A 274 7.91 -1.61 -16.52
CA LYS A 274 6.72 -1.18 -15.77
C LYS A 274 5.66 -2.27 -15.63
N SER A 275 5.55 -3.17 -16.60
CA SER A 275 4.61 -4.30 -16.55
C SER A 275 4.83 -5.20 -15.35
N PHE A 276 6.08 -5.33 -14.88
CA PHE A 276 6.45 -6.11 -13.68
C PHE A 276 5.66 -5.68 -12.43
N TYR A 277 5.40 -4.38 -12.28
CA TYR A 277 4.68 -3.84 -11.12
C TYR A 277 3.19 -3.67 -11.35
N MET A 278 2.78 -3.41 -12.60
CA MET A 278 1.40 -3.02 -12.90
C MET A 278 0.38 -4.09 -12.54
N THR A 279 0.65 -5.35 -12.88
CA THR A 279 -0.32 -6.43 -12.65
C THR A 279 -0.63 -6.62 -11.16
N ASN A 280 0.41 -6.71 -10.32
CA ASN A 280 0.24 -6.89 -8.88
C ASN A 280 -0.38 -5.65 -8.20
N SER A 281 -0.01 -4.44 -8.65
CA SER A 281 -0.57 -3.20 -8.12
C SER A 281 -2.04 -3.02 -8.47
N VAL A 282 -2.45 -3.37 -9.69
CA VAL A 282 -3.86 -3.33 -10.12
C VAL A 282 -4.71 -4.31 -9.31
N VAL A 283 -4.23 -5.54 -9.11
CA VAL A 283 -4.94 -6.55 -8.30
C VAL A 283 -5.09 -6.05 -6.85
N ALA A 284 -4.03 -5.52 -6.24
CA ALA A 284 -4.08 -4.98 -4.88
C ALA A 284 -5.10 -3.83 -4.77
N LEU A 285 -5.07 -2.86 -5.68
CA LEU A 285 -6.03 -1.74 -5.72
C LEU A 285 -7.48 -2.22 -5.90
N LEU A 286 -7.72 -3.23 -6.72
CA LEU A 286 -9.06 -3.81 -6.90
C LEU A 286 -9.55 -4.48 -5.62
N VAL A 287 -8.71 -5.26 -4.94
CA VAL A 287 -9.08 -5.95 -3.68
C VAL A 287 -9.44 -4.93 -2.60
N VAL A 288 -8.62 -3.91 -2.41
CA VAL A 288 -8.89 -2.84 -1.41
C VAL A 288 -10.12 -2.03 -1.80
N GLY A 289 -10.27 -1.70 -3.09
CA GLY A 289 -11.46 -1.02 -3.59
C GLY A 289 -12.76 -1.78 -3.29
N ILE A 290 -12.80 -3.08 -3.53
CA ILE A 290 -13.94 -3.94 -3.19
C ILE A 290 -14.20 -3.93 -1.68
N TYR A 291 -13.14 -4.09 -0.87
CA TYR A 291 -13.25 -4.05 0.59
C TYR A 291 -13.84 -2.73 1.09
N LEU A 292 -13.37 -1.59 0.60
CA LEU A 292 -13.87 -0.26 0.97
C LEU A 292 -15.33 -0.06 0.57
N ILE A 293 -15.73 -0.56 -0.60
CA ILE A 293 -17.13 -0.52 -1.05
C ILE A 293 -18.02 -1.34 -0.10
N LEU A 294 -17.63 -2.57 0.21
CA LEU A 294 -18.37 -3.45 1.13
C LEU A 294 -18.48 -2.83 2.52
N ALA A 295 -17.40 -2.29 3.06
CA ALA A 295 -17.39 -1.60 4.35
C ALA A 295 -18.33 -0.38 4.33
N SER A 296 -18.30 0.43 3.27
CA SER A 296 -19.21 1.57 3.11
C SER A 296 -20.68 1.15 3.04
N CYS A 297 -20.99 0.08 2.32
CA CYS A 297 -22.33 -0.49 2.27
C CYS A 297 -22.81 -0.98 3.65
N CYS A 298 -21.95 -1.64 4.40
CA CYS A 298 -22.24 -2.11 5.75
C CYS A 298 -22.54 -0.95 6.71
N ILE A 299 -21.70 0.10 6.70
CA ILE A 299 -21.89 1.30 7.51
C ILE A 299 -23.21 1.98 7.14
N MET A 300 -23.54 2.09 5.86
CA MET A 300 -24.77 2.71 5.39
C MET A 300 -26.01 1.91 5.80
N TYR A 301 -25.93 0.59 5.78
CA TYR A 301 -26.98 -0.30 6.29
C TYR A 301 -27.19 -0.11 7.79
N MET A 302 -26.13 -0.14 8.59
CA MET A 302 -26.21 0.09 10.04
C MET A 302 -26.80 1.46 10.39
N PHE A 303 -26.33 2.51 9.71
CA PHE A 303 -26.86 3.87 9.89
C PHE A 303 -28.36 3.93 9.57
N SER A 304 -28.78 3.31 8.48
CA SER A 304 -30.19 3.24 8.08
C SER A 304 -31.05 2.51 9.12
N LYS A 305 -30.53 1.43 9.71
CA LYS A 305 -31.18 0.65 10.77
C LYS A 305 -31.34 1.49 12.05
N ILE A 306 -30.28 2.14 12.50
CA ILE A 306 -30.28 3.01 13.70
C ILE A 306 -31.29 4.16 13.52
N MET A 307 -31.31 4.79 12.36
CA MET A 307 -32.24 5.90 12.08
C MET A 307 -33.70 5.42 12.06
N LYS A 308 -33.95 4.21 11.55
CA LYS A 308 -35.30 3.61 11.57
C LYS A 308 -35.73 3.31 12.99
N GLU A 309 -34.90 2.67 13.80
CA GLU A 309 -35.18 2.36 15.21
C GLU A 309 -35.46 3.65 16.03
N LYS A 310 -34.64 4.70 15.80
CA LYS A 310 -34.88 6.01 16.44
C LYS A 310 -36.23 6.61 16.07
N TYR A 311 -36.57 6.60 14.79
CA TYR A 311 -37.85 7.10 14.32
C TYR A 311 -39.03 6.31 14.88
N GLU A 312 -38.95 4.99 14.92
CA GLU A 312 -39.99 4.14 15.53
C GLU A 312 -40.16 4.41 17.02
N LYS A 313 -39.04 4.57 17.74
CA LYS A 313 -39.04 4.93 19.16
C LYS A 313 -39.71 6.29 19.41
N GLU A 314 -39.35 7.31 18.64
CA GLU A 314 -39.98 8.66 18.74
C GLU A 314 -41.47 8.57 18.44
N LYS A 315 -41.88 7.81 17.43
CA LYS A 315 -43.28 7.59 17.09
C LYS A 315 -44.03 6.87 18.21
N LEU A 316 -43.46 5.83 18.80
CA LEU A 316 -44.08 5.14 19.95
C LEU A 316 -44.21 6.03 21.16
N LEU A 317 -43.19 6.85 21.47
CA LEU A 317 -43.25 7.81 22.56
C LEU A 317 -44.35 8.89 22.30
N TYR A 318 -44.47 9.38 21.07
CA TYR A 318 -45.52 10.30 20.69
C TYR A 318 -46.93 9.69 20.92
N ILE A 319 -47.17 8.48 20.40
CA ILE A 319 -48.46 7.79 20.54
C ILE A 319 -48.73 7.47 22.02
N SER A 320 -47.73 7.10 22.80
CA SER A 320 -47.87 6.77 24.22
C SER A 320 -48.21 7.98 25.10
N ASN A 321 -47.78 9.19 24.69
CA ASN A 321 -47.88 10.40 25.51
C ASN A 321 -48.92 11.41 25.01
N THR A 322 -49.55 11.20 23.88
CA THR A 322 -50.55 12.14 23.32
C THR A 322 -51.97 11.57 23.31
N ASP A 323 -52.93 12.41 23.48
CA ASP A 323 -54.37 12.09 23.27
C ASP A 323 -54.69 12.10 21.78
N ALA A 324 -55.31 11.00 21.29
CA ALA A 324 -55.52 10.79 19.87
C ALA A 324 -56.55 11.75 19.25
N LEU A 325 -57.50 12.28 20.05
CA LEU A 325 -58.53 13.20 19.57
C LEU A 325 -58.00 14.61 19.47
N THR A 326 -57.30 15.07 20.53
CA THR A 326 -56.98 16.50 20.69
C THR A 326 -55.53 16.82 20.29
N GLY A 327 -54.62 15.82 20.26
CA GLY A 327 -53.20 16.04 20.11
C GLY A 327 -52.49 16.64 21.34
N CYS A 328 -53.22 16.96 22.42
CA CYS A 328 -52.65 17.32 23.71
C CYS A 328 -51.88 16.11 24.32
N LEU A 329 -51.08 16.37 25.34
CA LEU A 329 -50.52 15.27 26.14
C LEU A 329 -51.66 14.54 26.87
N ASN A 330 -51.49 13.22 26.99
CA ASN A 330 -52.48 12.37 27.63
C ASN A 330 -52.25 12.23 29.16
N ARG A 331 -53.12 11.49 29.83
CA ARG A 331 -53.03 11.20 31.25
C ARG A 331 -51.72 10.55 31.68
N HIS A 332 -51.18 9.67 30.87
CA HIS A 332 -49.91 9.03 31.17
C HIS A 332 -48.73 10.02 31.19
N ALA A 333 -48.71 10.94 30.21
CA ALA A 333 -47.74 12.01 30.17
C ALA A 333 -47.87 12.96 31.38
N TYR A 334 -49.16 13.30 31.78
CA TYR A 334 -49.46 14.09 32.97
C TYR A 334 -48.88 13.42 34.22
N GLU A 335 -49.21 12.16 34.50
CA GLU A 335 -48.71 11.39 35.67
C GLU A 335 -47.18 11.31 35.72
N THR A 336 -46.57 11.26 34.56
CA THR A 336 -45.10 11.23 34.47
C THR A 336 -44.48 12.59 34.76
N ASP A 337 -45.09 13.68 34.34
CA ASP A 337 -44.54 15.03 34.44
C ASP A 337 -44.85 15.68 35.78
N ILE A 338 -46.04 15.46 36.35
CA ILE A 338 -46.43 16.01 37.63
C ILE A 338 -45.49 15.58 38.77
N ASN A 339 -45.02 14.33 38.75
CA ASN A 339 -44.09 13.81 39.73
C ASN A 339 -42.65 14.37 39.63
N LYS A 340 -42.35 15.16 38.61
CA LYS A 340 -41.04 15.81 38.41
C LYS A 340 -41.03 17.27 38.81
N LEU A 341 -42.19 17.82 39.19
CA LEU A 341 -42.29 19.21 39.57
C LEU A 341 -41.67 19.48 40.94
N ASP A 342 -40.95 20.58 41.05
CA ASP A 342 -40.26 21.01 42.23
C ASP A 342 -41.09 22.11 42.91
N LEU A 343 -41.63 21.89 44.10
CA LEU A 343 -42.40 22.85 44.86
C LEU A 343 -41.62 24.13 45.22
N LYS A 344 -40.30 24.09 45.17
CA LYS A 344 -39.44 25.26 45.41
C LYS A 344 -39.31 26.20 44.20
N LYS A 345 -39.80 25.78 43.05
CA LYS A 345 -39.79 26.58 41.80
C LYS A 345 -41.19 27.09 41.55
N GLU A 346 -41.26 28.26 40.96
CA GLU A 346 -42.57 28.83 40.54
C GLU A 346 -43.06 28.17 39.29
N TRP A 347 -44.26 27.61 39.36
CA TRP A 347 -45.07 27.10 38.26
C TRP A 347 -46.55 27.22 38.61
N ILE A 348 -47.41 27.07 37.62
CA ILE A 348 -48.84 27.20 37.81
C ILE A 348 -49.54 25.94 37.35
N TYR A 349 -50.43 25.45 38.18
CA TYR A 349 -51.35 24.38 37.85
C TYR A 349 -52.73 24.99 37.52
N ILE A 350 -53.30 24.57 36.37
CA ILE A 350 -54.64 24.98 35.96
C ILE A 350 -55.45 23.72 35.73
N SER A 351 -56.49 23.50 36.50
CA SER A 351 -57.53 22.48 36.26
C SER A 351 -58.66 23.08 35.43
N LEU A 352 -59.04 22.40 34.33
CA LEU A 352 -60.04 22.90 33.40
C LEU A 352 -61.06 21.82 33.06
N ASP A 353 -62.30 22.22 32.90
CA ASP A 353 -63.43 21.34 32.58
C ASP A 353 -64.35 21.97 31.58
N LEU A 354 -64.69 21.25 30.50
CA LEU A 354 -65.60 21.73 29.45
C LEU A 354 -67.06 21.62 29.90
N ASN A 355 -67.75 22.76 30.05
CA ASN A 355 -69.10 22.75 30.57
C ASN A 355 -70.14 22.17 29.58
N SER A 356 -71.11 21.46 30.14
CA SER A 356 -72.27 20.95 29.42
C SER A 356 -71.98 19.93 28.27
N LEU A 357 -70.75 19.35 28.21
CA LEU A 357 -70.35 18.42 27.16
C LEU A 357 -71.34 17.23 27.04
N LYS A 358 -71.80 16.70 28.18
CA LYS A 358 -72.78 15.57 28.19
C LYS A 358 -74.08 15.99 27.50
N HIS A 359 -74.60 17.16 27.82
CA HIS A 359 -75.81 17.65 27.20
C HIS A 359 -75.66 17.88 25.70
N ILE A 360 -74.54 18.36 25.26
CA ILE A 360 -74.19 18.50 23.82
C ILE A 360 -74.13 17.16 23.13
N ASN A 361 -73.44 16.18 23.72
CA ASN A 361 -73.39 14.81 23.20
C ASN A 361 -74.78 14.16 23.08
N ASP A 362 -75.57 14.29 24.12
CA ASP A 362 -76.92 13.70 24.16
C ASP A 362 -77.89 14.41 23.16
N THR A 363 -77.69 15.74 22.88
CA THR A 363 -78.57 16.51 22.00
C THR A 363 -78.14 16.48 20.53
N TYR A 364 -76.84 16.56 20.25
CA TYR A 364 -76.32 16.77 18.91
C TYR A 364 -75.35 15.62 18.42
N GLY A 365 -75.08 14.62 19.28
CA GLY A 365 -74.23 13.52 18.99
C GLY A 365 -72.75 13.76 19.35
N HIS A 366 -72.02 12.67 19.46
CA HIS A 366 -70.61 12.65 19.88
C HIS A 366 -69.68 13.41 18.96
N ASP A 367 -69.97 13.49 17.65
CA ASP A 367 -69.15 14.25 16.69
C ASP A 367 -69.10 15.76 17.01
N VAL A 368 -70.21 16.28 17.53
CA VAL A 368 -70.29 17.74 17.94
C VAL A 368 -69.55 17.95 19.27
N GLY A 369 -69.64 16.98 20.20
CA GLY A 369 -68.87 16.99 21.42
C GLY A 369 -67.35 16.87 21.16
N ASP A 370 -66.95 16.04 20.23
CA ASP A 370 -65.56 15.90 19.81
C ASP A 370 -65.01 17.18 19.16
N GLU A 371 -65.87 17.88 18.34
CA GLU A 371 -65.52 19.22 17.82
C GLU A 371 -65.30 20.22 18.96
N MET A 372 -66.12 20.24 19.98
CA MET A 372 -65.94 21.10 21.15
C MET A 372 -64.66 20.77 21.95
N ILE A 373 -64.38 19.48 22.19
CA ILE A 373 -63.19 19.01 22.89
C ILE A 373 -61.93 19.43 22.13
N CYS A 374 -61.90 19.21 20.80
CA CYS A 374 -60.83 19.65 19.96
C CYS A 374 -60.61 21.17 19.97
N ALA A 375 -61.70 21.94 19.95
CA ALA A 375 -61.66 23.37 20.02
C ALA A 375 -61.14 23.89 21.38
N ALA A 376 -61.60 23.27 22.47
CA ALA A 376 -61.10 23.60 23.83
C ALA A 376 -59.61 23.34 23.93
N ALA A 377 -59.14 22.20 23.45
CA ALA A 377 -57.72 21.86 23.38
C ALA A 377 -56.92 22.87 22.54
N ALA A 378 -57.46 23.29 21.39
CA ALA A 378 -56.82 24.28 20.53
C ALA A 378 -56.69 25.65 21.21
N CYS A 379 -57.74 26.11 21.90
CA CYS A 379 -57.70 27.36 22.70
C CYS A 379 -56.67 27.29 23.83
N MET A 380 -56.58 26.15 24.54
CA MET A 380 -55.58 25.93 25.59
C MET A 380 -54.16 25.90 25.03
N MET A 381 -53.93 25.19 23.91
CA MET A 381 -52.62 25.11 23.25
C MET A 381 -52.18 26.49 22.73
N ALA A 382 -53.10 27.29 22.16
CA ALA A 382 -52.79 28.62 21.67
C ALA A 382 -52.45 29.61 22.80
N SER A 383 -53.09 29.46 23.97
CA SER A 383 -52.90 30.38 25.09
C SER A 383 -51.78 30.01 26.05
N PHE A 384 -51.56 28.70 26.26
CA PHE A 384 -50.64 28.20 27.28
C PHE A 384 -49.49 27.33 26.70
N GLY A 385 -49.63 26.84 25.45
CA GLY A 385 -48.69 25.85 24.89
C GLY A 385 -47.26 26.35 24.72
N GLU A 386 -47.05 27.64 24.55
CA GLU A 386 -45.70 28.25 24.52
C GLU A 386 -45.07 28.34 25.92
N PHE A 387 -45.89 28.45 26.98
CA PHE A 387 -45.43 28.69 28.33
C PHE A 387 -45.46 27.43 29.21
N GLY A 388 -46.07 26.35 28.72
CA GLY A 388 -46.27 25.14 29.49
C GLY A 388 -46.75 23.96 28.67
N LYS A 389 -47.36 22.99 29.35
CA LYS A 389 -47.90 21.78 28.74
C LYS A 389 -49.38 21.66 29.00
N VAL A 390 -50.12 21.23 27.97
CA VAL A 390 -51.56 21.00 28.02
C VAL A 390 -51.80 19.49 28.00
N TYR A 391 -52.56 19.00 28.97
CA TYR A 391 -52.87 17.58 29.12
C TYR A 391 -54.41 17.39 29.07
N ARG A 392 -54.86 16.32 28.42
CA ARG A 392 -56.22 15.82 28.55
C ARG A 392 -56.21 14.60 29.44
N ILE A 393 -56.83 14.70 30.62
CA ILE A 393 -56.79 13.64 31.67
C ILE A 393 -58.08 12.83 31.75
N GLY A 394 -59.19 13.35 31.21
CA GLY A 394 -60.50 12.72 31.16
C GLY A 394 -61.27 13.07 29.91
N GLY A 395 -62.56 12.81 29.88
CA GLY A 395 -63.44 13.11 28.75
C GLY A 395 -63.46 14.58 28.40
N ASP A 396 -63.86 15.40 29.39
CA ASP A 396 -64.00 16.86 29.38
C ASP A 396 -62.94 17.58 30.26
N GLU A 397 -62.06 16.81 30.92
CA GLU A 397 -61.11 17.31 31.90
C GLU A 397 -59.71 17.53 31.27
N PHE A 398 -59.18 18.73 31.47
CA PHE A 398 -57.85 19.11 31.02
C PHE A 398 -57.03 19.67 32.19
N VAL A 399 -55.73 19.55 32.06
CA VAL A 399 -54.74 20.18 32.95
C VAL A 399 -53.75 20.98 32.13
N VAL A 400 -53.41 22.16 32.62
CA VAL A 400 -52.29 22.93 32.08
C VAL A 400 -51.27 23.16 33.19
N ILE A 401 -50.02 22.89 32.88
CA ILE A 401 -48.88 23.15 33.77
C ILE A 401 -48.01 24.20 33.10
N VAL A 402 -48.05 25.44 33.61
CA VAL A 402 -47.24 26.55 33.13
C VAL A 402 -45.92 26.57 33.92
N THR A 403 -44.82 26.44 33.21
CA THR A 403 -43.47 26.44 33.83
C THR A 403 -42.59 27.57 33.36
N GLN A 404 -43.06 28.33 32.37
CA GLN A 404 -42.36 29.51 31.85
C GLN A 404 -43.22 30.75 32.05
N LYS A 405 -42.61 31.86 32.47
CA LYS A 405 -43.23 33.16 32.66
C LYS A 405 -44.54 33.10 33.49
N PRO A 406 -44.53 32.51 34.70
CA PRO A 406 -45.73 32.40 35.51
C PRO A 406 -46.34 33.75 35.88
N ASP A 407 -45.57 34.84 35.87
CA ASP A 407 -46.05 36.21 36.12
C ASP A 407 -47.02 36.72 35.06
N GLU A 408 -47.00 36.15 33.83
CA GLU A 408 -47.88 36.54 32.73
C GLU A 408 -49.24 35.80 32.74
N LEU A 409 -49.59 35.07 33.82
CA LEU A 409 -50.83 34.29 33.94
C LEU A 409 -52.11 35.09 33.56
N ASP A 410 -52.21 36.29 34.02
CA ASP A 410 -53.40 37.16 33.72
C ASP A 410 -53.52 37.49 32.23
N THR A 411 -52.41 37.57 31.53
CA THR A 411 -52.38 37.77 30.08
C THR A 411 -52.79 36.50 29.36
N MET A 412 -52.23 35.34 29.79
CA MET A 412 -52.56 34.03 29.22
C MET A 412 -54.05 33.69 29.42
N THR A 413 -54.62 33.91 30.64
CA THR A 413 -56.03 33.64 30.93
C THR A 413 -56.93 34.53 30.15
N LYS A 414 -56.66 35.87 30.02
CA LYS A 414 -57.41 36.77 29.18
C LYS A 414 -57.41 36.33 27.72
N HIS A 415 -56.24 35.90 27.20
CA HIS A 415 -56.18 35.41 25.85
C HIS A 415 -57.01 34.12 25.69
N PHE A 416 -56.96 33.23 26.68
CA PHE A 416 -57.75 32.02 26.71
C PHE A 416 -59.22 32.28 26.72
N ASP A 417 -59.71 33.17 27.63
CA ASP A 417 -61.11 33.56 27.74
C ASP A 417 -61.61 34.18 26.43
N SER A 418 -60.84 35.06 25.81
CA SER A 418 -61.15 35.62 24.50
C SER A 418 -61.30 34.59 23.42
N SER A 419 -60.30 33.63 23.33
CA SER A 419 -60.30 32.55 22.36
C SER A 419 -61.50 31.62 22.51
N VAL A 420 -61.89 31.30 23.76
CA VAL A 420 -63.09 30.51 24.08
C VAL A 420 -64.40 31.29 23.70
N ALA A 421 -64.46 32.56 24.00
CA ALA A 421 -65.66 33.43 23.68
C ALA A 421 -65.81 33.64 22.17
N GLU A 422 -64.73 33.71 21.41
CA GLU A 422 -64.73 33.89 19.97
C GLU A 422 -65.03 32.62 19.20
N TRP A 423 -64.90 31.46 19.83
CA TRP A 423 -65.11 30.20 19.14
C TRP A 423 -66.52 30.03 18.59
N ARG A 424 -66.64 29.50 17.39
CA ARG A 424 -67.89 29.17 16.72
C ARG A 424 -67.73 27.80 16.04
N GLY A 425 -68.53 26.85 16.48
CA GLY A 425 -68.59 25.53 15.85
C GLY A 425 -69.62 25.44 14.72
N LYS A 426 -69.70 24.28 14.06
CA LYS A 426 -70.62 24.10 12.93
C LYS A 426 -72.07 24.02 13.34
N ILE A 427 -72.35 23.47 14.51
CA ILE A 427 -73.71 23.27 15.05
C ILE A 427 -73.92 24.07 16.33
N VAL A 428 -72.93 24.02 17.25
CA VAL A 428 -72.93 24.77 18.49
C VAL A 428 -72.07 25.99 18.37
N ASN A 429 -72.69 27.18 18.64
CA ASN A 429 -72.04 28.47 18.38
C ASN A 429 -71.24 29.05 19.58
N SER A 430 -71.22 28.35 20.71
CA SER A 430 -70.47 28.79 21.88
C SER A 430 -70.04 27.59 22.73
N MET A 431 -68.93 27.72 23.37
CA MET A 431 -68.48 26.84 24.43
C MET A 431 -68.11 27.60 25.67
N THR A 432 -68.14 26.95 26.81
CA THR A 432 -67.67 27.53 28.07
C THR A 432 -66.81 26.52 28.79
N ILE A 433 -65.77 27.03 29.41
CA ILE A 433 -64.79 26.20 30.14
C ILE A 433 -64.66 26.78 31.55
N SER A 434 -64.85 25.92 32.55
CA SER A 434 -64.58 26.28 33.93
C SER A 434 -63.19 25.95 34.30
N TYR A 435 -62.48 26.83 34.96
CA TYR A 435 -61.10 26.56 35.37
C TYR A 435 -60.73 27.11 36.75
N GLY A 436 -59.69 26.56 37.36
CA GLY A 436 -59.09 27.02 38.61
C GLY A 436 -57.56 27.01 38.49
N CYS A 437 -56.94 28.14 38.83
CA CYS A 437 -55.50 28.31 38.78
C CYS A 437 -54.93 28.33 40.21
N VAL A 438 -53.77 27.68 40.40
CA VAL A 438 -53.01 27.72 41.66
C VAL A 438 -51.53 27.86 41.32
N ARG A 439 -50.85 28.78 42.03
CA ARG A 439 -49.40 28.93 41.91
C ARG A 439 -48.71 28.06 42.95
N SER A 440 -47.58 27.44 42.56
CA SER A 440 -46.82 26.59 43.48
C SER A 440 -46.26 27.33 44.70
N LEU A 441 -46.06 28.63 44.62
CA LEU A 441 -45.55 29.48 45.66
C LEU A 441 -46.62 30.36 46.33
N GLU A 442 -47.91 30.06 46.09
CA GLU A 442 -49.03 30.82 46.67
C GLU A 442 -49.21 30.55 48.19
N GLU A 443 -48.98 29.32 48.59
CA GLU A 443 -49.00 28.84 49.96
C GLU A 443 -47.85 27.86 50.23
N ASP A 444 -47.59 27.45 51.48
CA ASP A 444 -46.60 26.43 51.84
C ASP A 444 -47.18 25.03 51.64
N TRP A 445 -47.18 24.60 50.36
CA TRP A 445 -47.69 23.28 49.98
C TRP A 445 -46.73 22.15 50.45
N GLU A 446 -47.25 21.10 51.11
CA GLU A 446 -46.46 19.94 51.45
C GLU A 446 -46.29 18.97 50.29
N LEU A 447 -47.34 18.81 49.49
CA LEU A 447 -47.37 17.91 48.35
C LEU A 447 -47.92 18.60 47.10
N VAL A 448 -47.45 18.20 45.92
CA VAL A 448 -48.03 18.65 44.63
C VAL A 448 -49.52 18.33 44.55
N HIS A 449 -49.97 17.23 45.16
CA HIS A 449 -51.37 16.83 45.26
C HIS A 449 -52.28 17.84 46.01
N ASP A 450 -51.72 18.64 46.89
CA ASP A 450 -52.52 19.70 47.59
C ASP A 450 -52.82 20.86 46.62
N ILE A 451 -51.88 21.16 45.69
CA ILE A 451 -52.09 22.14 44.63
C ILE A 451 -53.17 21.65 43.67
N GLU A 452 -53.13 20.37 43.27
CA GLU A 452 -54.15 19.72 42.44
C GLU A 452 -55.56 19.89 43.03
N LYS A 453 -55.70 19.49 44.33
CA LYS A 453 -56.97 19.60 45.03
C LYS A 453 -57.49 21.06 45.13
N GLU A 454 -56.63 21.99 45.39
CA GLU A 454 -57.03 23.39 45.47
C GLU A 454 -57.44 23.94 44.10
N ALA A 455 -56.71 23.58 43.01
CA ALA A 455 -57.08 23.94 41.65
C ALA A 455 -58.43 23.36 41.26
N ASP A 456 -58.67 22.09 41.58
CA ASP A 456 -59.97 21.46 41.34
C ASP A 456 -61.08 22.15 42.15
N ARG A 457 -60.84 22.51 43.43
CA ARG A 457 -61.79 23.24 44.25
C ARG A 457 -62.15 24.55 43.58
N ARG A 458 -61.19 25.34 43.07
CA ARG A 458 -61.41 26.61 42.35
C ARG A 458 -62.16 26.38 41.05
N MET A 459 -61.84 25.37 40.31
CA MET A 459 -62.53 25.01 39.06
C MET A 459 -64.02 24.65 39.36
N TYR A 460 -64.27 23.82 40.37
CA TYR A 460 -65.63 23.46 40.79
C TYR A 460 -66.43 24.70 41.24
N ALA A 461 -65.81 25.64 41.95
CA ALA A 461 -66.45 26.89 42.29
C ALA A 461 -66.83 27.77 41.07
N SER A 462 -65.92 27.76 40.04
CA SER A 462 -66.17 28.36 38.75
C SER A 462 -67.34 27.68 38.02
N LYS A 463 -67.35 26.35 38.01
CA LYS A 463 -68.42 25.55 37.40
C LYS A 463 -69.75 25.69 38.07
N ALA A 464 -69.82 25.84 39.43
CA ALA A 464 -71.01 26.09 40.18
C ALA A 464 -71.65 27.49 39.85
N ARG A 465 -70.81 28.51 39.68
CA ARG A 465 -71.28 29.84 39.23
C ARG A 465 -71.88 29.77 37.84
N TYR A 466 -71.24 29.12 36.90
CA TYR A 466 -71.77 28.94 35.54
C TYR A 466 -73.16 28.31 35.54
N TYR A 467 -73.39 27.21 36.29
CA TYR A 467 -74.73 26.61 36.38
C TYR A 467 -75.78 27.44 37.09
N SER A 468 -75.37 28.21 38.12
CA SER A 468 -76.29 29.19 38.78
C SER A 468 -76.73 30.30 37.83
N ASP A 469 -75.80 30.86 37.05
CA ASP A 469 -76.05 31.98 36.15
C ASP A 469 -76.80 31.57 34.86
N SER A 470 -76.54 30.35 34.38
CA SER A 470 -77.16 29.79 33.15
C SER A 470 -78.53 29.21 33.33
N GLY A 471 -79.01 28.99 34.60
CA GLY A 471 -80.29 28.39 34.90
C GLY A 471 -80.43 26.95 34.48
N ILE A 472 -79.32 26.27 34.09
CA ILE A 472 -79.26 24.84 33.65
C ILE A 472 -79.15 23.94 34.88
N ASP A 473 -80.14 23.04 35.07
CA ASP A 473 -80.12 22.09 36.17
C ASP A 473 -79.01 21.01 35.94
N ARG A 474 -78.02 20.96 36.85
CA ARG A 474 -76.90 20.01 36.84
C ARG A 474 -77.31 18.55 36.87
N ARG A 475 -78.59 18.22 37.19
CA ARG A 475 -79.12 16.86 37.41
C ARG A 475 -79.91 16.29 36.24
N LYS A 476 -80.11 17.05 35.19
CA LYS A 476 -80.80 16.60 33.97
C LYS A 476 -79.83 16.31 32.84
#